data_d5c17bca0d21b1dfc7ef540079900d37
#
_entry.id   d5c17bca0d21b1dfc7ef540079900d37
#
_cell.length_a   1.000
_cell.length_b   1.000
_cell.length_c   1.000
_cell.angle_alpha   90.00
_cell.angle_beta   90.00
_cell.angle_gamma   90.00
#
_symmetry.space_group_name_H-M   'P 1'
#
loop_
_entity.id
_entity.type
_entity.pdbx_description
1 polymer ?
#
loop_
_entity_poly.entity_id
_entity_poly.type
_entity_poly.pdbx_seq_one_letter_code
_entity_poly.pdbx_strand_id
1 'polypeptide(L)'
;MDFSGERDESFREEAAVCDESVLERYLETGVLTDGDLRRMVGKRKLFPCWFGSALKLEGVSEFLEGVEQYAPVPAYPETFGARIYKIARDGQGTRLTYLKVTGGTLRVKSLLTNRRPGLGEDQVWEEKADQIRIYSGAKFRTVEEAPAGTVCAVTGLSRSRAGEGLGIEAGWTAPALEPVLTYQVLLPEGTDPHTALGNLRQLEEEDPQLHIAWNEQTRQIHVQLMGEIQLEILQRMIRERFGLEVAFGPGAICYRETIAAPVEGIGHFEPLRHYAAVHLLLDPGERGSGLEFGTACPEDQLEGRWQRLVLTHLAEKEHLGVLTGSPITDMKITLAAGRAHVKHTEGGDFRQATYRAVRQGLMQAESILLEPWYDFRLELPASCLGRAMGDIQQMGGRFDPAETAGDEVLLTGSAPVAGLADYAREVAAYTQGRGRLLCSLRGYAPCADQDAVLASVDYDPTADLDNSPDSVFCSHGAGVIVPWDEVPARAHVSSGLDLGPEKEELAGRSDTRRASDYARTNEQDKEQQAIFERTYGPVKRRLPMAPPPRPARSEGTQRRTVPPRREGPEYLLVDGYNIIF
;
A
#
# COMPACT_ATOMS: atom_id res chain seq x y z
N MET A 1 20.84 32.35 10.29
CA MET A 1 21.84 33.10 11.06
C MET A 1 23.23 32.70 10.60
N ASP A 2 24.11 33.66 10.35
CA ASP A 2 25.46 33.42 9.84
C ASP A 2 26.41 32.93 10.95
N PHE A 3 27.00 31.76 10.75
CA PHE A 3 27.96 31.11 11.64
C PHE A 3 29.39 31.12 11.06
N SER A 4 29.58 31.71 9.87
CA SER A 4 30.88 31.82 9.22
C SER A 4 31.73 32.97 9.79
N GLY A 5 31.12 33.92 10.47
CA GLY A 5 31.74 35.11 11.02
C GLY A 5 32.14 34.99 12.52
N GLU A 6 32.71 36.07 13.06
CA GLU A 6 32.94 36.18 14.51
C GLU A 6 31.62 36.25 15.26
N ARG A 7 31.53 35.57 16.39
CA ARG A 7 30.36 35.57 17.28
C ARG A 7 30.42 36.77 18.22
N ASP A 8 30.26 37.95 17.63
CA ASP A 8 30.24 39.23 18.33
C ASP A 8 28.99 39.40 19.21
N GLU A 9 28.80 40.60 19.77
CA GLU A 9 27.66 40.92 20.63
C GLU A 9 26.34 40.91 19.82
N SER A 10 26.37 41.42 18.58
CA SER A 10 25.22 41.43 17.69
C SER A 10 24.73 40.03 17.37
N PHE A 11 25.66 39.08 17.08
CA PHE A 11 25.34 37.67 16.88
C PHE A 11 24.65 37.07 18.12
N ARG A 12 25.14 37.38 19.32
CA ARG A 12 24.58 36.82 20.57
C ARG A 12 23.19 37.35 20.86
N GLU A 13 22.96 38.63 20.62
CA GLU A 13 21.63 39.28 20.74
C GLU A 13 20.64 38.67 19.78
N GLU A 14 20.97 38.60 18.48
CA GLU A 14 20.12 38.01 17.48
C GLU A 14 19.79 36.54 17.76
N ALA A 15 20.78 35.77 18.20
CA ALA A 15 20.55 34.36 18.56
C ALA A 15 19.67 34.24 19.81
N ALA A 16 19.85 35.07 20.83
CA ALA A 16 19.04 35.01 22.05
C ALA A 16 17.56 35.29 21.79
N VAL A 17 17.25 36.18 20.86
CA VAL A 17 15.86 36.50 20.45
C VAL A 17 15.11 35.28 19.87
N CYS A 18 15.81 34.26 19.36
CA CYS A 18 15.18 33.07 18.79
C CYS A 18 14.47 32.18 19.83
N ASP A 19 14.76 32.30 21.11
CA ASP A 19 14.11 31.53 22.19
C ASP A 19 13.91 32.39 23.44
N GLU A 20 12.65 32.55 23.89
CA GLU A 20 12.26 33.41 25.01
C GLU A 20 13.04 33.07 26.31
N SER A 21 13.20 31.80 26.62
CA SER A 21 13.93 31.36 27.83
C SER A 21 15.44 31.63 27.74
N VAL A 22 15.97 31.66 26.53
CA VAL A 22 17.39 32.02 26.32
C VAL A 22 17.56 33.52 26.40
N LEU A 23 16.62 34.30 25.86
CA LEU A 23 16.62 35.76 25.92
C LEU A 23 16.57 36.28 27.37
N GLU A 24 15.65 35.76 28.19
CA GLU A 24 15.54 36.13 29.60
C GLU A 24 16.87 35.92 30.32
N ARG A 25 17.48 34.75 30.16
CA ARG A 25 18.76 34.45 30.79
C ARG A 25 19.91 35.32 30.24
N TYR A 26 19.92 35.58 28.93
CA TYR A 26 20.92 36.43 28.30
C TYR A 26 20.83 37.87 28.80
N LEU A 27 19.64 38.41 29.00
CA LEU A 27 19.43 39.74 29.60
C LEU A 27 19.90 39.82 31.05
N GLU A 28 19.80 38.73 31.81
CA GLU A 28 20.27 38.67 33.19
C GLU A 28 21.80 38.47 33.32
N THR A 29 22.36 37.63 32.43
CA THR A 29 23.75 37.16 32.61
C THR A 29 24.75 37.67 31.57
N GLY A 30 24.26 38.18 30.42
CA GLY A 30 25.09 38.55 29.28
C GLY A 30 25.76 37.36 28.57
N VAL A 31 25.37 36.11 28.90
CA VAL A 31 26.07 34.90 28.42
C VAL A 31 25.17 34.04 27.56
N LEU A 32 25.59 33.80 26.32
CA LEU A 32 25.02 32.79 25.41
C LEU A 32 26.01 31.63 25.29
N THR A 33 25.56 30.41 25.63
CA THR A 33 26.43 29.22 25.61
C THR A 33 26.22 28.39 24.32
N ASP A 34 27.23 27.60 23.92
CA ASP A 34 27.08 26.63 22.81
C ASP A 34 25.99 25.59 23.09
N GLY A 35 25.74 25.28 24.37
CA GLY A 35 24.62 24.42 24.78
C GLY A 35 23.23 25.02 24.44
N ASP A 36 23.11 26.34 24.52
CA ASP A 36 21.89 27.06 24.15
C ASP A 36 21.69 27.03 22.64
N LEU A 37 22.75 27.32 21.88
CA LEU A 37 22.73 27.23 20.42
C LEU A 37 22.35 25.82 19.97
N ARG A 38 22.98 24.78 20.50
CA ARG A 38 22.66 23.38 20.21
C ARG A 38 21.19 23.03 20.50
N ARG A 39 20.67 23.51 21.64
CA ARG A 39 19.27 23.30 22.03
C ARG A 39 18.31 24.01 21.09
N MET A 40 18.59 25.24 20.67
CA MET A 40 17.77 26.02 19.73
C MET A 40 17.80 25.40 18.34
N VAL A 41 18.94 24.95 17.85
CA VAL A 41 19.08 24.19 16.60
C VAL A 41 18.26 22.90 16.65
N GLY A 42 18.38 22.12 17.74
CA GLY A 42 17.61 20.89 17.93
C GLY A 42 16.10 21.11 17.99
N LYS A 43 15.63 22.25 18.51
CA LYS A 43 14.22 22.68 18.53
C LYS A 43 13.77 23.38 17.25
N ARG A 44 14.64 23.51 16.25
CA ARG A 44 14.39 24.23 14.99
C ARG A 44 13.97 25.70 15.18
N LYS A 45 14.44 26.34 16.23
CA LYS A 45 14.26 27.76 16.49
C LYS A 45 15.36 28.62 15.87
N LEU A 46 16.51 28.01 15.60
CA LEU A 46 17.68 28.64 15.00
C LEU A 46 18.23 27.72 13.90
N PHE A 47 18.52 28.30 12.74
CA PHE A 47 19.10 27.61 11.61
C PHE A 47 20.48 28.20 11.31
N PRO A 48 21.58 27.47 11.65
CA PRO A 48 22.91 27.96 11.38
C PRO A 48 23.23 27.88 9.88
N CYS A 49 23.84 28.92 9.35
CA CYS A 49 24.29 29.03 7.97
C CYS A 49 25.79 29.27 7.93
N TRP A 50 26.48 28.60 6.99
CA TRP A 50 27.88 28.84 6.67
C TRP A 50 28.00 29.23 5.21
N PHE A 51 28.77 30.28 4.95
CA PHE A 51 29.08 30.71 3.59
C PHE A 51 30.46 30.18 3.19
N GLY A 52 30.55 29.61 2.00
CA GLY A 52 31.80 29.04 1.52
C GLY A 52 31.76 28.70 0.03
N SER A 53 32.84 28.16 -0.48
CA SER A 53 32.96 27.68 -1.85
C SER A 53 33.30 26.19 -1.84
N ALA A 54 32.33 25.35 -2.16
CA ALA A 54 32.53 23.92 -2.25
C ALA A 54 33.60 23.54 -3.31
N LEU A 55 33.65 24.28 -4.44
CA LEU A 55 34.63 24.06 -5.49
C LEU A 55 36.07 24.36 -5.02
N LYS A 56 36.25 25.39 -4.18
CA LYS A 56 37.56 25.78 -3.64
C LYS A 56 37.84 25.17 -2.28
N LEU A 57 36.91 24.44 -1.70
CA LEU A 57 36.93 23.90 -0.33
C LEU A 57 37.05 24.96 0.76
N GLU A 58 36.73 26.23 0.46
CA GLU A 58 36.71 27.32 1.45
C GLU A 58 35.44 27.19 2.32
N GLY A 59 35.56 27.24 3.64
CA GLY A 59 34.44 27.15 4.60
C GLY A 59 33.86 25.75 4.80
N VAL A 60 34.40 24.72 4.13
CA VAL A 60 33.89 23.34 4.22
C VAL A 60 34.26 22.69 5.56
N SER A 61 35.50 22.93 6.04
CA SER A 61 35.94 22.40 7.34
C SER A 61 35.10 22.98 8.47
N GLU A 62 34.93 24.30 8.47
CA GLU A 62 34.13 25.03 9.47
C GLU A 62 32.67 24.59 9.47
N PHE A 63 32.11 24.31 8.28
CA PHE A 63 30.77 23.74 8.16
C PHE A 63 30.69 22.34 8.77
N LEU A 64 31.66 21.46 8.51
CA LEU A 64 31.69 20.09 9.08
C LEU A 64 31.85 20.11 10.59
N GLU A 65 32.73 20.98 11.12
CA GLU A 65 32.89 21.22 12.58
C GLU A 65 31.56 21.72 13.17
N GLY A 66 30.88 22.63 12.48
CA GLY A 66 29.57 23.12 12.90
C GLY A 66 28.50 22.03 12.94
N VAL A 67 28.49 21.11 11.96
CA VAL A 67 27.60 19.95 11.99
C VAL A 67 27.88 19.06 13.20
N GLU A 68 29.15 18.77 13.48
CA GLU A 68 29.54 17.98 14.66
C GLU A 68 29.16 18.67 15.99
N GLN A 69 29.33 19.98 16.06
CA GLN A 69 29.06 20.75 17.25
C GLN A 69 27.58 20.96 17.55
N TYR A 70 26.73 21.21 16.49
CA TYR A 70 25.34 21.66 16.69
C TYR A 70 24.30 20.63 16.31
N ALA A 71 24.63 19.58 15.53
CA ALA A 71 23.64 18.56 15.21
C ALA A 71 23.22 17.79 16.47
N PRO A 72 21.90 17.65 16.73
CA PRO A 72 21.44 16.89 17.88
C PRO A 72 21.73 15.40 17.66
N VAL A 73 22.33 14.76 18.65
CA VAL A 73 22.50 13.30 18.67
C VAL A 73 21.27 12.70 19.37
N PRO A 74 20.48 11.85 18.69
CA PRO A 74 19.33 11.19 19.29
C PRO A 74 19.76 10.27 20.43
N ALA A 75 18.99 10.26 21.52
CA ALA A 75 19.09 9.21 22.54
C ALA A 75 18.35 7.97 22.01
N TYR A 76 19.02 6.84 21.98
CA TYR A 76 18.45 5.58 21.53
C TYR A 76 18.08 4.67 22.71
N PRO A 77 16.94 3.96 22.67
CA PRO A 77 16.57 2.99 23.70
C PRO A 77 17.49 1.77 23.66
N GLU A 78 17.57 1.05 24.78
CA GLU A 78 18.36 -0.19 24.89
C GLU A 78 17.72 -1.37 24.15
N THR A 79 16.39 -1.34 24.00
CA THR A 79 15.63 -2.40 23.29
C THR A 79 15.87 -2.29 21.79
N PHE A 80 16.07 -3.43 21.13
CA PHE A 80 16.32 -3.47 19.69
C PHE A 80 15.18 -2.87 18.88
N GLY A 81 15.56 -2.00 17.96
CA GLY A 81 14.70 -1.42 16.93
C GLY A 81 15.49 -1.10 15.68
N ALA A 82 14.88 -1.25 14.52
CA ALA A 82 15.47 -0.82 13.25
C ALA A 82 14.38 -0.44 12.24
N ARG A 83 14.71 0.45 11.30
CA ARG A 83 13.86 0.87 10.19
C ARG A 83 14.50 0.50 8.87
N ILE A 84 13.80 -0.29 8.05
CA ILE A 84 14.22 -0.64 6.70
C ILE A 84 13.79 0.48 5.76
N TYR A 85 14.75 1.12 5.11
CA TYR A 85 14.46 2.26 4.24
C TYR A 85 14.75 2.01 2.77
N LYS A 86 15.49 0.95 2.43
CA LYS A 86 15.83 0.64 1.04
C LYS A 86 16.13 -0.85 0.88
N ILE A 87 15.70 -1.41 -0.25
CA ILE A 87 16.16 -2.69 -0.77
C ILE A 87 17.03 -2.39 -2.00
N ALA A 88 18.11 -3.12 -2.17
CA ALA A 88 18.97 -3.05 -3.37
C ALA A 88 19.64 -4.39 -3.62
N ARG A 89 20.34 -4.51 -4.75
CA ARG A 89 21.19 -5.66 -5.07
C ARG A 89 22.62 -5.17 -5.35
N ASP A 90 23.61 -5.92 -4.90
CA ASP A 90 25.00 -5.65 -5.23
C ASP A 90 25.34 -6.11 -6.66
N GLY A 91 26.58 -5.83 -7.12
CA GLY A 91 27.03 -6.21 -8.47
C GLY A 91 27.09 -7.74 -8.73
N GLN A 92 26.89 -8.56 -7.69
CA GLN A 92 26.78 -10.01 -7.78
C GLN A 92 25.33 -10.51 -7.70
N GLY A 93 24.36 -9.59 -7.63
CA GLY A 93 22.94 -9.91 -7.50
C GLY A 93 22.49 -10.24 -6.07
N THR A 94 23.36 -10.13 -5.06
CA THR A 94 23.00 -10.38 -3.67
C THR A 94 22.04 -9.31 -3.18
N ARG A 95 20.90 -9.73 -2.61
CA ARG A 95 19.90 -8.83 -2.04
C ARG A 95 20.43 -8.18 -0.76
N LEU A 96 20.32 -6.88 -0.69
CA LEU A 96 20.74 -6.03 0.42
C LEU A 96 19.52 -5.32 1.01
N THR A 97 19.32 -5.51 2.30
CA THR A 97 18.32 -4.78 3.08
C THR A 97 19.01 -3.65 3.84
N TYR A 98 18.83 -2.41 3.40
CA TYR A 98 19.38 -1.24 4.06
C TYR A 98 18.47 -0.81 5.19
N LEU A 99 19.04 -0.66 6.37
CA LEU A 99 18.31 -0.28 7.57
C LEU A 99 19.14 0.68 8.45
N LYS A 100 18.43 1.43 9.29
CA LYS A 100 19.01 2.19 10.40
C LYS A 100 18.60 1.52 11.70
N VAL A 101 19.58 1.20 12.52
CA VAL A 101 19.36 0.70 13.89
C VAL A 101 18.92 1.87 14.76
N THR A 102 17.72 1.79 15.36
CA THR A 102 17.11 2.87 16.16
C THR A 102 17.02 2.54 17.65
N GLY A 103 17.46 1.34 18.04
CA GLY A 103 17.53 0.92 19.44
C GLY A 103 18.39 -0.33 19.58
N GLY A 104 19.00 -0.51 20.73
CA GLY A 104 19.83 -1.67 21.05
C GLY A 104 20.99 -1.89 20.09
N THR A 105 21.25 -3.15 19.74
CA THR A 105 22.37 -3.56 18.87
C THR A 105 21.93 -4.70 17.97
N LEU A 106 22.13 -4.55 16.66
CA LEU A 106 21.96 -5.61 15.69
C LEU A 106 23.21 -6.48 15.65
N ARG A 107 23.07 -7.81 15.69
CA ARG A 107 24.19 -8.76 15.60
C ARG A 107 24.02 -9.71 14.42
N VAL A 108 25.15 -10.16 13.90
CA VAL A 108 25.17 -11.23 12.88
C VAL A 108 24.50 -12.48 13.43
N LYS A 109 23.73 -13.18 12.60
CA LYS A 109 22.91 -14.38 12.94
C LYS A 109 21.76 -14.11 13.92
N SER A 110 21.50 -12.85 14.30
CA SER A 110 20.26 -12.54 15.04
C SER A 110 19.03 -12.79 14.17
N LEU A 111 17.99 -13.29 14.81
CA LEU A 111 16.68 -13.50 14.20
C LEU A 111 15.93 -12.16 14.16
N LEU A 112 15.54 -11.77 12.96
CA LEU A 112 14.78 -10.55 12.70
C LEU A 112 13.36 -10.89 12.27
N THR A 113 12.41 -10.09 12.70
CA THR A 113 11.00 -10.27 12.34
C THR A 113 10.30 -8.91 12.24
N ASN A 114 9.33 -8.83 11.35
CA ASN A 114 8.42 -7.68 11.24
C ASN A 114 7.13 -7.86 12.08
N ARG A 115 7.07 -8.88 12.94
CA ARG A 115 5.89 -9.18 13.77
C ARG A 115 5.50 -7.99 14.63
N ARG A 116 4.25 -7.55 14.48
CA ARG A 116 3.65 -6.44 15.22
C ARG A 116 2.14 -6.65 15.42
N PRO A 117 1.50 -5.97 16.38
CA PRO A 117 0.05 -6.03 16.54
C PRO A 117 -0.67 -5.59 15.24
N GLY A 118 -1.66 -6.36 14.81
CA GLY A 118 -2.46 -6.05 13.63
C GLY A 118 -1.92 -6.57 12.29
N LEU A 119 -0.71 -7.18 12.27
CA LEU A 119 -0.19 -7.82 11.06
C LEU A 119 -0.70 -9.26 10.97
N GLY A 120 -1.21 -9.67 9.80
CA GLY A 120 -1.65 -11.05 9.54
C GLY A 120 -0.50 -12.05 9.63
N GLU A 121 -0.76 -13.28 10.08
CA GLU A 121 0.27 -14.31 10.24
C GLU A 121 0.99 -14.68 8.92
N ASP A 122 0.31 -14.58 7.79
CA ASP A 122 0.82 -14.79 6.43
C ASP A 122 1.80 -13.68 5.99
N GLN A 123 1.65 -12.48 6.53
CA GLN A 123 2.52 -11.32 6.28
C GLN A 123 3.73 -11.29 7.21
N VAL A 124 3.70 -12.05 8.31
CA VAL A 124 4.83 -12.13 9.24
C VAL A 124 5.95 -12.97 8.63
N TRP A 125 7.16 -12.46 8.75
CA TRP A 125 8.37 -13.18 8.41
C TRP A 125 9.35 -13.20 9.58
N GLU A 126 10.22 -14.20 9.56
CA GLU A 126 11.26 -14.41 10.55
C GLU A 126 12.49 -14.99 9.85
N GLU A 127 13.55 -14.20 9.74
CA GLU A 127 14.76 -14.51 8.98
C GLU A 127 16.02 -14.09 9.73
N LYS A 128 17.15 -14.71 9.43
CA LYS A 128 18.44 -14.40 10.08
C LYS A 128 19.27 -13.42 9.29
N ALA A 129 19.86 -12.45 9.99
CA ALA A 129 20.84 -11.56 9.43
C ALA A 129 22.17 -12.32 9.18
N ASP A 130 22.55 -12.53 7.91
CA ASP A 130 23.75 -13.30 7.59
C ASP A 130 25.03 -12.47 7.70
N GLN A 131 25.05 -11.27 7.14
CA GLN A 131 26.14 -10.32 7.22
C GLN A 131 25.62 -8.92 7.48
N ILE A 132 26.38 -8.14 8.20
CA ILE A 132 26.14 -6.70 8.39
C ILE A 132 27.26 -5.96 7.66
N ARG A 133 26.91 -5.12 6.69
CA ARG A 133 27.82 -4.34 5.86
C ARG A 133 27.65 -2.85 6.14
N ILE A 134 28.74 -2.16 6.43
CA ILE A 134 28.77 -0.70 6.54
C ILE A 134 29.47 -0.17 5.30
N TYR A 135 28.73 0.62 4.49
CA TYR A 135 29.21 1.18 3.23
C TYR A 135 29.89 2.53 3.45
N SER A 136 30.94 2.75 2.64
CA SER A 136 31.58 4.05 2.44
C SER A 136 31.83 4.22 0.95
N GLY A 137 30.95 4.95 0.28
CA GLY A 137 30.88 4.97 -1.19
C GLY A 137 30.57 3.58 -1.77
N ALA A 138 31.36 3.14 -2.74
CA ALA A 138 31.19 1.82 -3.37
C ALA A 138 31.81 0.66 -2.57
N LYS A 139 32.59 0.97 -1.52
CA LYS A 139 33.27 -0.03 -0.67
C LYS A 139 32.47 -0.28 0.60
N PHE A 140 32.55 -1.49 1.11
CA PHE A 140 31.94 -1.84 2.40
C PHE A 140 32.94 -2.61 3.28
N ARG A 141 32.69 -2.57 4.57
CA ARG A 141 33.30 -3.45 5.58
C ARG A 141 32.22 -4.28 6.25
N THR A 142 32.52 -5.52 6.56
CA THR A 142 31.66 -6.37 7.39
C THR A 142 31.93 -6.12 8.86
N VAL A 143 30.89 -6.16 9.68
CA VAL A 143 30.95 -6.03 11.13
C VAL A 143 30.12 -7.12 11.78
N GLU A 144 30.50 -7.53 13.01
CA GLU A 144 29.77 -8.53 13.78
C GLU A 144 28.53 -7.92 14.46
N GLU A 145 28.60 -6.61 14.79
CA GLU A 145 27.50 -5.90 15.44
C GLU A 145 27.42 -4.45 14.95
N ALA A 146 26.19 -3.91 14.98
CA ALA A 146 25.86 -2.53 14.66
C ALA A 146 25.01 -1.94 15.79
N PRO A 147 25.55 -1.00 16.59
CA PRO A 147 24.80 -0.34 17.66
C PRO A 147 23.77 0.64 17.09
N ALA A 148 22.84 1.08 17.95
CA ALA A 148 21.85 2.11 17.61
C ALA A 148 22.52 3.38 17.04
N GLY A 149 21.87 3.99 16.05
CA GLY A 149 22.41 5.09 15.24
C GLY A 149 23.13 4.64 13.97
N THR A 150 23.53 3.36 13.87
CA THR A 150 24.24 2.83 12.69
C THR A 150 23.30 2.66 11.51
N VAL A 151 23.76 3.10 10.34
CA VAL A 151 23.15 2.80 9.04
C VAL A 151 23.98 1.69 8.40
N CYS A 152 23.32 0.59 8.04
CA CYS A 152 24.00 -0.59 7.49
C CYS A 152 23.13 -1.31 6.47
N ALA A 153 23.72 -2.22 5.70
CA ALA A 153 23.03 -3.17 4.85
C ALA A 153 23.17 -4.58 5.42
N VAL A 154 22.08 -5.34 5.38
CA VAL A 154 22.03 -6.72 5.87
C VAL A 154 21.75 -7.66 4.71
N THR A 155 22.44 -8.80 4.68
CA THR A 155 22.14 -9.92 3.78
C THR A 155 21.41 -11.03 4.52
N GLY A 156 20.74 -11.93 3.79
CA GLY A 156 20.00 -13.07 4.35
C GLY A 156 18.51 -12.81 4.56
N LEU A 157 18.03 -11.59 4.31
CA LEU A 157 16.61 -11.25 4.39
C LEU A 157 15.99 -11.28 3.00
N SER A 158 15.05 -12.19 2.75
CA SER A 158 14.39 -12.36 1.45
C SER A 158 13.02 -11.69 1.38
N ARG A 159 12.31 -11.60 2.52
CA ARG A 159 10.93 -11.12 2.60
C ARG A 159 10.80 -9.67 3.09
N SER A 160 11.88 -9.07 3.57
CA SER A 160 11.88 -7.69 4.06
C SER A 160 11.50 -6.67 2.98
N ARG A 161 10.83 -5.59 3.36
CA ARG A 161 10.41 -4.51 2.45
C ARG A 161 10.84 -3.14 2.96
N ALA A 162 11.08 -2.20 2.05
CA ALA A 162 11.27 -0.81 2.42
C ALA A 162 10.01 -0.27 3.12
N GLY A 163 10.19 0.49 4.21
CA GLY A 163 9.08 0.98 5.03
C GLY A 163 8.73 0.09 6.23
N GLU A 164 9.29 -1.12 6.34
CA GLU A 164 9.06 -1.96 7.50
C GLU A 164 9.87 -1.53 8.73
N GLY A 165 9.24 -1.65 9.90
CA GLY A 165 9.89 -1.55 11.20
C GLY A 165 10.20 -2.91 11.79
N LEU A 166 11.31 -3.03 12.51
CA LEU A 166 11.75 -4.20 13.23
C LEU A 166 11.84 -3.92 14.72
N GLY A 167 11.55 -4.92 15.55
CA GLY A 167 11.61 -4.80 17.00
C GLY A 167 10.58 -3.78 17.53
N ILE A 168 11.05 -2.72 18.21
CA ILE A 168 10.18 -1.67 18.76
C ILE A 168 9.64 -0.69 17.71
N GLU A 169 10.14 -0.75 16.48
CA GLU A 169 9.73 0.19 15.45
C GLU A 169 8.43 -0.24 14.76
N ALA A 170 7.51 0.69 14.65
CA ALA A 170 6.36 0.53 13.75
C ALA A 170 6.82 0.73 12.29
N GLY A 171 6.09 0.14 11.34
CA GLY A 171 6.26 0.50 9.93
C GLY A 171 5.94 2.00 9.72
N TRP A 172 6.51 2.59 8.69
CA TRP A 172 6.24 3.98 8.35
C TRP A 172 5.34 4.08 7.12
N THR A 173 4.63 5.17 7.03
CA THR A 173 3.67 5.42 5.96
C THR A 173 4.35 5.52 4.60
N ALA A 174 3.57 5.18 3.57
CA ALA A 174 3.95 5.26 2.16
C ALA A 174 4.62 6.59 1.79
N PRO A 175 5.48 6.59 0.76
CA PRO A 175 6.11 7.80 0.25
C PRO A 175 5.04 8.83 -0.16
N ALA A 176 5.36 10.11 0.06
CA ALA A 176 4.46 11.23 -0.25
C ALA A 176 4.20 11.42 -1.76
N LEU A 177 4.99 10.78 -2.61
CA LEU A 177 4.87 10.85 -4.07
C LEU A 177 4.37 9.50 -4.59
N GLU A 178 3.23 9.52 -5.27
CA GLU A 178 2.67 8.34 -5.94
C GLU A 178 2.76 8.52 -7.45
N PRO A 179 3.13 7.47 -8.20
CA PRO A 179 3.10 7.50 -9.66
C PRO A 179 1.64 7.56 -10.15
N VAL A 180 1.42 8.35 -11.18
CA VAL A 180 0.08 8.60 -11.74
C VAL A 180 -0.03 8.27 -13.22
N LEU A 181 1.05 7.78 -13.83
CA LEU A 181 1.11 7.34 -15.22
C LEU A 181 1.46 5.87 -15.29
N THR A 182 0.70 5.12 -16.08
CA THR A 182 0.94 3.70 -16.37
C THR A 182 1.47 3.56 -17.78
N TYR A 183 2.55 2.79 -17.93
CA TYR A 183 3.16 2.49 -19.23
C TYR A 183 3.20 1.00 -19.48
N GLN A 184 2.83 0.59 -20.70
CA GLN A 184 3.03 -0.78 -21.14
C GLN A 184 4.51 -1.00 -21.45
N VAL A 185 5.09 -2.10 -20.95
CA VAL A 185 6.45 -2.53 -21.29
C VAL A 185 6.40 -3.36 -22.57
N LEU A 186 7.00 -2.86 -23.64
CA LEU A 186 7.09 -3.53 -24.92
C LEU A 186 8.38 -4.36 -24.96
N LEU A 187 8.22 -5.68 -24.98
CA LEU A 187 9.34 -6.62 -25.00
C LEU A 187 9.83 -6.86 -26.43
N PRO A 188 11.16 -7.09 -26.65
CA PRO A 188 11.70 -7.51 -27.94
C PRO A 188 11.12 -8.86 -28.38
N GLU A 189 11.08 -9.08 -29.71
CA GLU A 189 10.65 -10.36 -30.26
C GLU A 189 11.44 -11.55 -29.71
N GLY A 190 10.76 -12.63 -29.35
CA GLY A 190 11.37 -13.83 -28.81
C GLY A 190 11.71 -13.79 -27.31
N THR A 191 11.40 -12.68 -26.62
CA THR A 191 11.57 -12.60 -25.16
C THR A 191 10.41 -13.32 -24.46
N ASP A 192 10.71 -14.20 -23.52
CA ASP A 192 9.69 -14.80 -22.65
C ASP A 192 9.14 -13.77 -21.65
N PRO A 193 7.83 -13.46 -21.70
CA PRO A 193 7.23 -12.47 -20.82
C PRO A 193 7.33 -12.80 -19.33
N HIS A 194 7.29 -14.10 -18.95
CA HIS A 194 7.39 -14.48 -17.53
C HIS A 194 8.79 -14.27 -16.97
N THR A 195 9.83 -14.53 -17.77
CA THR A 195 11.21 -14.21 -17.38
C THR A 195 11.40 -12.69 -17.26
N ALA A 196 10.88 -11.92 -18.20
CA ALA A 196 10.91 -10.46 -18.13
C ALA A 196 10.17 -9.93 -16.90
N LEU A 197 8.98 -10.46 -16.60
CA LEU A 197 8.21 -10.13 -15.40
C LEU A 197 9.00 -10.42 -14.11
N GLY A 198 9.66 -11.58 -14.03
CA GLY A 198 10.52 -11.93 -12.89
C GLY A 198 11.68 -10.94 -12.69
N ASN A 199 12.28 -10.47 -13.79
CA ASN A 199 13.33 -9.45 -13.77
C ASN A 199 12.80 -8.07 -13.31
N LEU A 200 11.64 -7.67 -13.82
CA LEU A 200 11.02 -6.40 -13.45
C LEU A 200 10.57 -6.39 -11.98
N ARG A 201 10.02 -7.48 -11.48
CA ARG A 201 9.67 -7.62 -10.05
C ARG A 201 10.87 -7.49 -9.12
N GLN A 202 12.10 -7.81 -9.56
CA GLN A 202 13.29 -7.51 -8.77
C GLN A 202 13.55 -6.00 -8.66
N LEU A 203 13.19 -5.21 -9.69
CA LEU A 203 13.26 -3.75 -9.62
C LEU A 203 12.15 -3.19 -8.72
N GLU A 204 10.98 -3.79 -8.74
CA GLU A 204 9.87 -3.43 -7.83
C GLU A 204 10.21 -3.68 -6.36
N GLU A 205 10.98 -4.73 -6.03
CA GLU A 205 11.48 -4.91 -4.66
C GLU A 205 12.36 -3.73 -4.19
N GLU A 206 13.09 -3.10 -5.12
CA GLU A 206 13.96 -1.94 -4.84
C GLU A 206 13.19 -0.62 -4.86
N ASP A 207 12.22 -0.49 -5.75
CA ASP A 207 11.31 0.64 -5.89
C ASP A 207 9.85 0.14 -5.97
N PRO A 208 9.16 0.00 -4.84
CA PRO A 208 7.78 -0.49 -4.80
C PRO A 208 6.79 0.40 -5.54
N GLN A 209 7.15 1.64 -5.84
CA GLN A 209 6.28 2.56 -6.59
C GLN A 209 6.12 2.16 -8.07
N LEU A 210 6.96 1.29 -8.60
CA LEU A 210 6.85 0.80 -9.98
C LEU A 210 5.56 0.02 -10.25
N HIS A 211 4.90 -0.52 -9.22
CA HIS A 211 3.63 -1.26 -9.31
C HIS A 211 3.55 -2.12 -10.58
N ILE A 212 4.42 -3.15 -10.66
CA ILE A 212 4.50 -4.03 -11.83
C ILE A 212 3.25 -4.91 -11.89
N ALA A 213 2.39 -4.65 -12.86
CA ALA A 213 1.17 -5.40 -13.13
C ALA A 213 1.34 -6.32 -14.34
N TRP A 214 0.86 -7.55 -14.22
CA TRP A 214 0.77 -8.51 -15.30
C TRP A 214 -0.70 -8.70 -15.70
N ASN A 215 -1.02 -8.48 -16.96
CA ASN A 215 -2.32 -8.78 -17.52
C ASN A 215 -2.26 -10.11 -18.27
N GLU A 216 -2.91 -11.15 -17.76
CA GLU A 216 -2.89 -12.50 -18.35
C GLU A 216 -3.62 -12.58 -19.70
N GLN A 217 -4.71 -11.84 -19.87
CA GLN A 217 -5.53 -11.86 -21.08
C GLN A 217 -4.76 -11.27 -22.26
N THR A 218 -4.13 -10.11 -22.06
CA THR A 218 -3.35 -9.42 -23.09
C THR A 218 -1.88 -9.83 -23.13
N ARG A 219 -1.39 -10.57 -22.12
CA ARG A 219 0.02 -10.92 -21.89
C ARG A 219 0.93 -9.71 -21.88
N GLN A 220 0.48 -8.64 -21.24
CA GLN A 220 1.17 -7.36 -21.17
C GLN A 220 1.68 -7.10 -19.76
N ILE A 221 2.86 -6.50 -19.68
CA ILE A 221 3.42 -6.01 -18.43
C ILE A 221 3.21 -4.49 -18.40
N HIS A 222 2.69 -3.98 -17.30
CA HIS A 222 2.51 -2.56 -17.06
C HIS A 222 3.36 -2.11 -15.87
N VAL A 223 3.82 -0.86 -15.92
CA VAL A 223 4.62 -0.23 -14.86
C VAL A 223 4.08 1.18 -14.61
N GLN A 224 4.05 1.59 -13.34
CA GLN A 224 3.65 2.94 -12.96
C GLN A 224 4.88 3.83 -12.76
N LEU A 225 4.83 5.04 -13.29
CA LEU A 225 5.93 6.03 -13.26
C LEU A 225 5.37 7.44 -13.07
N MET A 226 6.22 8.34 -12.61
CA MET A 226 5.87 9.76 -12.44
C MET A 226 6.04 10.58 -13.73
N GLY A 227 6.81 10.08 -14.71
CA GLY A 227 7.07 10.79 -15.96
C GLY A 227 8.22 10.23 -16.78
N GLU A 228 8.51 10.89 -17.91
CA GLU A 228 9.47 10.44 -18.92
C GLU A 228 10.91 10.25 -18.41
N ILE A 229 11.38 11.09 -17.49
CA ILE A 229 12.74 10.97 -16.94
C ILE A 229 12.92 9.64 -16.22
N GLN A 230 11.92 9.24 -15.43
CA GLN A 230 11.94 7.96 -14.70
C GLN A 230 11.87 6.78 -15.69
N LEU A 231 11.13 6.93 -16.80
CA LEU A 231 11.05 5.95 -17.87
C LEU A 231 12.41 5.70 -18.52
N GLU A 232 13.17 6.74 -18.87
CA GLU A 232 14.51 6.62 -19.42
C GLU A 232 15.48 5.94 -18.45
N ILE A 233 15.40 6.28 -17.17
CA ILE A 233 16.20 5.66 -16.10
C ILE A 233 15.86 4.17 -16.01
N LEU A 234 14.58 3.81 -15.97
CA LEU A 234 14.12 2.43 -15.87
C LEU A 234 14.56 1.61 -17.09
N GLN A 235 14.43 2.16 -18.31
CA GLN A 235 14.89 1.52 -19.54
C GLN A 235 16.38 1.19 -19.48
N ARG A 236 17.18 2.17 -19.03
CA ARG A 236 18.63 1.97 -18.86
C ARG A 236 18.94 0.90 -17.82
N MET A 237 18.26 0.91 -16.67
CA MET A 237 18.45 -0.09 -15.62
C MET A 237 18.13 -1.50 -16.10
N ILE A 238 17.03 -1.68 -16.86
CA ILE A 238 16.62 -2.97 -17.43
C ILE A 238 17.71 -3.47 -18.38
N ARG A 239 18.21 -2.60 -19.26
CA ARG A 239 19.28 -2.95 -20.20
C ARG A 239 20.58 -3.32 -19.48
N GLU A 240 21.03 -2.50 -18.53
CA GLU A 240 22.29 -2.71 -17.82
C GLU A 240 22.28 -3.97 -16.94
N ARG A 241 21.15 -4.29 -16.30
CA ARG A 241 21.06 -5.44 -15.38
C ARG A 241 20.69 -6.74 -16.04
N PHE A 242 19.79 -6.70 -17.00
CA PHE A 242 19.19 -7.92 -17.58
C PHE A 242 19.55 -8.10 -19.05
N GLY A 243 20.25 -7.14 -19.67
CA GLY A 243 20.60 -7.19 -21.10
C GLY A 243 19.36 -7.11 -22.01
N LEU A 244 18.23 -6.59 -21.51
CA LEU A 244 16.97 -6.56 -22.22
C LEU A 244 16.68 -5.15 -22.75
N GLU A 245 16.55 -5.02 -24.06
CA GLU A 245 16.20 -3.75 -24.72
C GLU A 245 14.67 -3.62 -24.80
N VAL A 246 14.07 -2.97 -23.82
CA VAL A 246 12.63 -2.71 -23.79
C VAL A 246 12.30 -1.35 -24.40
N ALA A 247 11.09 -1.22 -24.95
CA ALA A 247 10.45 0.05 -25.24
C ALA A 247 9.21 0.22 -24.35
N PHE A 248 8.65 1.40 -24.33
CA PHE A 248 7.42 1.68 -23.59
C PHE A 248 6.34 2.19 -24.53
N GLY A 249 5.12 1.76 -24.29
CA GLY A 249 3.92 2.29 -24.95
C GLY A 249 3.61 3.73 -24.49
N PRO A 250 2.58 4.34 -25.04
CA PRO A 250 2.10 5.64 -24.56
C PRO A 250 1.69 5.56 -23.09
N GLY A 251 1.93 6.63 -22.33
CA GLY A 251 1.49 6.73 -20.94
C GLY A 251 -0.03 6.82 -20.85
N ALA A 252 -0.61 6.07 -19.94
CA ALA A 252 -2.03 6.14 -19.59
C ALA A 252 -2.17 6.71 -18.17
N ILE A 253 -3.26 7.46 -17.93
CA ILE A 253 -3.56 8.02 -16.62
C ILE A 253 -3.99 6.89 -15.67
N CYS A 254 -3.47 6.91 -14.45
CA CYS A 254 -3.93 6.02 -13.38
C CYS A 254 -5.21 6.59 -12.76
N TYR A 255 -6.34 6.15 -13.25
CA TYR A 255 -7.64 6.49 -12.68
C TYR A 255 -7.88 5.74 -11.36
N ARG A 256 -8.83 6.22 -10.57
CA ARG A 256 -9.42 5.53 -9.43
C ARG A 256 -10.94 5.60 -9.51
N GLU A 257 -11.63 4.76 -8.76
CA GLU A 257 -13.09 4.75 -8.75
C GLU A 257 -13.62 4.88 -7.32
N THR A 258 -14.79 5.50 -7.18
CA THR A 258 -15.53 5.59 -5.92
C THR A 258 -17.02 5.57 -6.20
N ILE A 259 -17.85 5.67 -5.17
CA ILE A 259 -19.31 5.67 -5.28
C ILE A 259 -19.92 6.99 -4.82
N ALA A 260 -21.10 7.33 -5.38
CA ALA A 260 -21.82 8.54 -5.05
C ALA A 260 -22.68 8.42 -3.79
N ALA A 261 -23.22 7.24 -3.51
CA ALA A 261 -24.16 6.98 -2.42
C ALA A 261 -23.91 5.61 -1.79
N PRO A 262 -24.35 5.40 -0.54
CA PRO A 262 -24.23 4.10 0.14
C PRO A 262 -24.95 2.99 -0.62
N VAL A 263 -24.34 1.81 -0.68
CA VAL A 263 -24.91 0.63 -1.33
C VAL A 263 -24.60 -0.63 -0.53
N GLU A 264 -25.52 -1.60 -0.55
CA GLU A 264 -25.30 -2.92 0.01
C GLU A 264 -24.72 -3.85 -1.04
N GLY A 265 -23.58 -4.47 -0.73
CA GLY A 265 -22.98 -5.51 -1.54
C GLY A 265 -23.21 -6.89 -0.94
N ILE A 266 -23.73 -7.83 -1.72
CA ILE A 266 -24.08 -9.17 -1.28
C ILE A 266 -23.24 -10.21 -2.03
N GLY A 267 -22.48 -11.00 -1.27
CA GLY A 267 -21.71 -12.11 -1.80
C GLY A 267 -22.11 -13.44 -1.19
N HIS A 268 -22.36 -14.42 -2.03
CA HIS A 268 -22.71 -15.77 -1.62
C HIS A 268 -21.81 -16.79 -2.32
N PHE A 269 -21.27 -17.73 -1.55
CA PHE A 269 -20.45 -18.80 -2.08
C PHE A 269 -20.83 -20.14 -1.46
N GLU A 270 -21.57 -20.95 -2.23
CA GLU A 270 -22.14 -22.22 -1.82
C GLU A 270 -21.98 -23.30 -2.91
N PRO A 271 -20.75 -23.59 -3.38
CA PRO A 271 -20.55 -24.80 -4.16
C PRO A 271 -20.63 -26.01 -3.23
N LEU A 272 -20.57 -27.21 -3.81
CA LEU A 272 -20.71 -28.46 -3.11
C LEU A 272 -19.86 -28.54 -1.82
N ARG A 273 -20.49 -28.67 -0.65
CA ARG A 273 -19.89 -28.74 0.70
C ARG A 273 -19.17 -27.47 1.18
N HIS A 274 -19.45 -26.33 0.57
CA HIS A 274 -18.95 -25.03 1.00
C HIS A 274 -20.13 -24.11 1.27
N TYR A 275 -19.96 -23.13 2.17
CA TYR A 275 -20.98 -22.14 2.46
C TYR A 275 -20.38 -20.89 3.11
N ALA A 276 -20.56 -19.77 2.49
CA ALA A 276 -20.34 -18.45 3.10
C ALA A 276 -21.31 -17.41 2.51
N ALA A 277 -21.89 -16.58 3.35
CA ALA A 277 -22.68 -15.42 2.96
C ALA A 277 -22.11 -14.17 3.64
N VAL A 278 -21.94 -13.11 2.90
CA VAL A 278 -21.36 -11.83 3.33
C VAL A 278 -22.21 -10.70 2.79
N HIS A 279 -22.63 -9.79 3.67
CA HIS A 279 -23.30 -8.55 3.34
C HIS A 279 -22.42 -7.38 3.80
N LEU A 280 -22.05 -6.54 2.88
CA LEU A 280 -21.20 -5.37 3.08
C LEU A 280 -22.01 -4.10 2.85
N LEU A 281 -21.83 -3.12 3.70
CA LEU A 281 -22.25 -1.75 3.44
C LEU A 281 -21.02 -1.02 2.87
N LEU A 282 -21.15 -0.50 1.65
CA LEU A 282 -20.17 0.35 1.00
C LEU A 282 -20.65 1.79 1.13
N ASP A 283 -19.96 2.59 1.92
CA ASP A 283 -20.27 4.02 2.13
C ASP A 283 -19.22 4.88 1.40
N PRO A 284 -19.63 5.98 0.72
CA PRO A 284 -18.67 6.94 0.20
C PRO A 284 -17.89 7.61 1.34
N GLY A 285 -16.58 7.73 1.19
CA GLY A 285 -15.68 8.41 2.12
C GLY A 285 -15.31 9.83 1.68
N GLU A 286 -14.59 10.54 2.54
CA GLU A 286 -14.01 11.82 2.18
C GLU A 286 -12.91 11.65 1.13
N ARG A 287 -12.69 12.65 0.27
CA ARG A 287 -11.64 12.60 -0.75
C ARG A 287 -10.25 12.50 -0.11
N GLY A 288 -9.49 11.48 -0.52
CA GLY A 288 -8.17 11.18 0.02
C GLY A 288 -8.18 10.32 1.30
N SER A 289 -9.36 9.85 1.74
CA SER A 289 -9.44 8.94 2.91
C SER A 289 -8.97 7.51 2.60
N GLY A 290 -8.92 7.13 1.33
CA GLY A 290 -8.60 5.76 0.93
C GLY A 290 -9.72 4.77 1.27
N LEU A 291 -9.35 3.53 1.60
CA LEU A 291 -10.29 2.49 2.01
C LEU A 291 -10.23 2.26 3.52
N GLU A 292 -11.39 2.32 4.16
CA GLU A 292 -11.56 1.96 5.58
C GLU A 292 -12.40 0.70 5.69
N PHE A 293 -12.00 -0.22 6.57
CA PHE A 293 -12.70 -1.48 6.80
C PHE A 293 -13.21 -1.58 8.24
N GLY A 294 -14.45 -2.04 8.39
CA GLY A 294 -15.07 -2.16 9.69
C GLY A 294 -16.11 -3.28 9.77
N THR A 295 -16.62 -3.56 10.96
CA THR A 295 -17.72 -4.50 11.18
C THR A 295 -18.76 -3.89 12.08
N ALA A 296 -20.03 -4.05 11.70
CA ALA A 296 -21.22 -3.79 12.49
C ALA A 296 -22.05 -5.08 12.70
N CYS A 297 -21.53 -6.22 12.20
CA CYS A 297 -22.20 -7.51 12.32
C CYS A 297 -22.18 -8.00 13.76
N PRO A 298 -23.33 -8.38 14.35
CA PRO A 298 -23.40 -8.95 15.69
C PRO A 298 -22.68 -10.32 15.77
N GLU A 299 -22.01 -10.61 16.89
CA GLU A 299 -21.29 -11.88 17.08
C GLU A 299 -22.21 -13.12 17.16
N ASP A 300 -23.47 -12.94 17.52
CA ASP A 300 -24.48 -13.99 17.50
C ASP A 300 -24.94 -14.38 16.09
N GLN A 301 -24.75 -13.49 15.11
CA GLN A 301 -25.03 -13.74 13.71
C GLN A 301 -23.83 -14.35 12.99
N LEU A 302 -22.63 -13.81 13.25
CA LEU A 302 -21.38 -14.33 12.70
C LEU A 302 -20.28 -14.23 13.76
N GLU A 303 -19.68 -15.37 14.13
CA GLU A 303 -18.62 -15.42 15.13
C GLU A 303 -17.45 -14.47 14.80
N GLY A 304 -16.87 -13.81 15.81
CA GLY A 304 -15.81 -12.80 15.66
C GLY A 304 -14.58 -13.30 14.89
N ARG A 305 -14.29 -14.63 14.89
CA ARG A 305 -13.20 -15.21 14.06
C ARG A 305 -13.47 -15.04 12.56
N TRP A 306 -14.72 -15.25 12.13
CA TRP A 306 -15.10 -15.11 10.72
C TRP A 306 -15.18 -13.64 10.32
N GLN A 307 -15.64 -12.77 11.21
CA GLN A 307 -15.64 -11.33 10.97
C GLN A 307 -14.22 -10.81 10.73
N ARG A 308 -13.25 -11.21 11.59
CA ARG A 308 -11.84 -10.84 11.38
C ARG A 308 -11.28 -11.37 10.05
N LEU A 309 -11.69 -12.57 9.64
CA LEU A 309 -11.29 -13.15 8.38
C LEU A 309 -11.83 -12.35 7.18
N VAL A 310 -13.09 -11.92 7.22
CA VAL A 310 -13.68 -11.04 6.20
C VAL A 310 -12.90 -9.73 6.10
N LEU A 311 -12.58 -9.08 7.24
CA LEU A 311 -11.77 -7.86 7.25
C LEU A 311 -10.36 -8.09 6.69
N THR A 312 -9.75 -9.25 6.97
CA THR A 312 -8.47 -9.63 6.36
C THR A 312 -8.60 -9.74 4.85
N HIS A 313 -9.65 -10.41 4.35
CA HIS A 313 -9.88 -10.56 2.91
C HIS A 313 -10.19 -9.24 2.22
N LEU A 314 -10.83 -8.28 2.89
CA LEU A 314 -10.99 -6.92 2.36
C LEU A 314 -9.65 -6.18 2.22
N ALA A 315 -8.72 -6.39 3.16
CA ALA A 315 -7.44 -5.71 3.19
C ALA A 315 -6.33 -6.37 2.34
N GLU A 316 -6.45 -7.67 2.02
CA GLU A 316 -5.39 -8.42 1.32
C GLU A 316 -5.33 -8.19 -0.19
N LYS A 317 -6.41 -7.67 -0.78
CA LYS A 317 -6.57 -7.49 -2.23
C LYS A 317 -6.84 -6.04 -2.58
N GLU A 318 -6.26 -5.56 -3.66
CA GLU A 318 -6.68 -4.34 -4.31
C GLU A 318 -7.99 -4.59 -5.05
N HIS A 319 -9.07 -3.94 -4.61
CA HIS A 319 -10.39 -4.07 -5.22
C HIS A 319 -10.53 -3.13 -6.40
N LEU A 320 -10.99 -3.68 -7.54
CA LEU A 320 -11.17 -2.93 -8.78
C LEU A 320 -12.62 -2.45 -8.92
N GLY A 321 -12.78 -1.26 -9.48
CA GLY A 321 -14.07 -0.68 -9.81
C GLY A 321 -14.70 -1.27 -11.08
N VAL A 322 -15.87 -0.78 -11.43
CA VAL A 322 -16.70 -1.32 -12.52
C VAL A 322 -16.77 -0.45 -13.77
N LEU A 323 -16.19 0.76 -13.72
CA LEU A 323 -16.17 1.69 -14.84
C LEU A 323 -15.01 1.41 -15.80
N THR A 324 -13.80 1.31 -15.26
CA THR A 324 -12.56 1.15 -16.03
C THR A 324 -11.71 -0.01 -15.53
N GLY A 325 -12.14 -0.68 -14.45
CA GLY A 325 -11.30 -1.65 -13.75
C GLY A 325 -10.18 -0.99 -12.92
N SER A 326 -10.26 0.30 -12.70
CA SER A 326 -9.29 1.02 -11.85
C SER A 326 -9.52 0.71 -10.37
N PRO A 327 -8.48 0.82 -9.50
CA PRO A 327 -8.63 0.58 -8.07
C PRO A 327 -9.67 1.50 -7.44
N ILE A 328 -10.49 0.96 -6.52
CA ILE A 328 -11.43 1.76 -5.74
C ILE A 328 -10.72 2.51 -4.62
N THR A 329 -11.27 3.67 -4.23
CA THR A 329 -10.75 4.51 -3.14
C THR A 329 -11.86 5.34 -2.50
N ASP A 330 -11.55 5.98 -1.38
CA ASP A 330 -12.44 6.93 -0.70
C ASP A 330 -13.79 6.30 -0.34
N MET A 331 -13.72 5.13 0.27
CA MET A 331 -14.88 4.38 0.73
C MET A 331 -14.64 3.74 2.08
N LYS A 332 -15.70 3.63 2.86
CA LYS A 332 -15.74 2.78 4.05
C LYS A 332 -16.55 1.52 3.74
N ILE A 333 -15.94 0.36 3.90
CA ILE A 333 -16.59 -0.93 3.70
C ILE A 333 -16.81 -1.59 5.05
N THR A 334 -18.08 -1.76 5.43
CA THR A 334 -18.48 -2.29 6.74
C THR A 334 -19.17 -3.63 6.57
N LEU A 335 -18.71 -4.67 7.25
CA LEU A 335 -19.43 -5.94 7.34
C LEU A 335 -20.73 -5.74 8.12
N ALA A 336 -21.86 -5.77 7.45
CA ALA A 336 -23.18 -5.55 8.03
C ALA A 336 -23.80 -6.85 8.55
N ALA A 337 -23.69 -7.94 7.77
CA ALA A 337 -24.19 -9.25 8.13
C ALA A 337 -23.37 -10.35 7.46
N GLY A 338 -23.44 -11.56 8.01
CA GLY A 338 -22.80 -12.71 7.41
C GLY A 338 -23.29 -14.02 8.02
N ARG A 339 -23.02 -15.10 7.34
CA ARG A 339 -23.41 -16.43 7.83
C ARG A 339 -22.38 -17.48 7.47
N ALA A 340 -22.05 -18.32 8.43
CA ALA A 340 -21.24 -19.51 8.29
C ALA A 340 -22.08 -20.77 8.52
N HIS A 341 -21.73 -21.88 7.90
CA HIS A 341 -22.33 -23.16 8.18
C HIS A 341 -21.36 -24.04 9.00
N VAL A 342 -21.83 -24.58 10.12
CA VAL A 342 -20.99 -25.29 11.11
C VAL A 342 -20.13 -26.42 10.53
N LYS A 343 -20.56 -27.05 9.45
CA LYS A 343 -19.87 -28.22 8.85
C LYS A 343 -19.24 -27.95 7.48
N HIS A 344 -19.61 -26.85 6.85
CA HIS A 344 -19.31 -26.63 5.43
C HIS A 344 -18.62 -25.30 5.15
N THR A 345 -18.31 -24.52 6.18
CA THR A 345 -17.58 -23.27 6.00
C THR A 345 -16.10 -23.48 6.25
N GLU A 346 -15.30 -23.14 5.26
CA GLU A 346 -13.85 -23.06 5.34
C GLU A 346 -13.40 -21.60 5.13
N GLY A 347 -12.14 -21.28 5.49
CA GLY A 347 -11.64 -19.90 5.38
C GLY A 347 -11.69 -19.35 3.97
N GLY A 348 -11.39 -20.18 2.96
CA GLY A 348 -11.46 -19.78 1.55
C GLY A 348 -12.84 -19.41 1.04
N ASP A 349 -13.91 -19.90 1.67
CA ASP A 349 -15.28 -19.60 1.29
C ASP A 349 -15.62 -18.13 1.57
N PHE A 350 -15.17 -17.62 2.73
CA PHE A 350 -15.33 -16.21 3.06
C PHE A 350 -14.52 -15.30 2.13
N ARG A 351 -13.34 -15.72 1.65
CA ARG A 351 -12.60 -14.98 0.64
C ARG A 351 -13.44 -14.79 -0.62
N GLN A 352 -14.01 -15.89 -1.12
CA GLN A 352 -14.84 -15.86 -2.32
C GLN A 352 -16.12 -15.03 -2.13
N ALA A 353 -16.80 -15.19 -1.00
CA ALA A 353 -18.00 -14.41 -0.71
C ALA A 353 -17.70 -12.92 -0.54
N THR A 354 -16.60 -12.56 0.14
CA THR A 354 -16.19 -11.17 0.38
C THR A 354 -15.89 -10.45 -0.93
N TYR A 355 -15.09 -11.05 -1.82
CA TYR A 355 -14.74 -10.43 -3.10
C TYR A 355 -15.97 -10.21 -3.99
N ARG A 356 -16.89 -11.19 -4.00
CA ARG A 356 -18.15 -11.07 -4.72
C ARG A 356 -19.06 -10.00 -4.12
N ALA A 357 -19.10 -9.88 -2.79
CA ALA A 357 -19.89 -8.85 -2.13
C ALA A 357 -19.42 -7.44 -2.49
N VAL A 358 -18.10 -7.19 -2.47
CA VAL A 358 -17.56 -5.89 -2.92
C VAL A 358 -17.97 -5.62 -4.36
N ARG A 359 -17.70 -6.58 -5.24
CA ARG A 359 -17.93 -6.40 -6.69
C ARG A 359 -19.41 -6.23 -7.02
N GLN A 360 -20.27 -7.03 -6.39
CA GLN A 360 -21.73 -6.97 -6.57
C GLN A 360 -22.30 -5.62 -6.10
N GLY A 361 -21.80 -5.09 -4.96
CA GLY A 361 -22.18 -3.76 -4.48
C GLY A 361 -21.77 -2.66 -5.45
N LEU A 362 -20.55 -2.72 -6.01
CA LEU A 362 -20.09 -1.76 -7.01
C LEU A 362 -20.93 -1.81 -8.31
N MET A 363 -21.41 -2.99 -8.71
CA MET A 363 -22.31 -3.12 -9.89
C MET A 363 -23.65 -2.43 -9.70
N GLN A 364 -24.12 -2.29 -8.46
CA GLN A 364 -25.38 -1.59 -8.13
C GLN A 364 -25.18 -0.10 -7.87
N ALA A 365 -23.94 0.32 -7.55
CA ALA A 365 -23.63 1.68 -7.16
C ALA A 365 -23.60 2.64 -8.35
N GLU A 366 -23.91 3.90 -8.10
CA GLU A 366 -23.53 5.00 -8.99
C GLU A 366 -22.04 5.28 -8.79
N SER A 367 -21.20 4.72 -9.67
CA SER A 367 -19.75 4.84 -9.59
C SER A 367 -19.27 6.15 -10.22
N ILE A 368 -18.24 6.74 -9.62
CA ILE A 368 -17.60 7.98 -10.04
C ILE A 368 -16.14 7.67 -10.40
N LEU A 369 -15.74 8.04 -11.61
CA LEU A 369 -14.34 7.99 -12.02
C LEU A 369 -13.58 9.17 -11.45
N LEU A 370 -12.41 8.91 -10.86
CA LEU A 370 -11.51 9.90 -10.29
C LEU A 370 -10.23 9.96 -11.12
N GLU A 371 -9.82 11.18 -11.47
CA GLU A 371 -8.56 11.47 -12.14
C GLU A 371 -7.57 12.13 -11.20
N PRO A 372 -6.24 11.88 -11.34
CA PRO A 372 -5.24 12.52 -10.53
C PRO A 372 -5.05 13.99 -10.93
N TRP A 373 -4.80 14.85 -9.92
CA TRP A 373 -4.55 16.27 -10.08
C TRP A 373 -3.19 16.65 -9.53
N TYR A 374 -2.49 17.54 -10.22
CA TYR A 374 -1.28 18.18 -9.72
C TYR A 374 -1.57 19.58 -9.17
N ASP A 375 -0.92 19.93 -8.07
CA ASP A 375 -0.61 21.30 -7.74
C ASP A 375 0.64 21.69 -8.55
N PHE A 376 0.57 22.81 -9.26
CA PHE A 376 1.67 23.27 -10.08
C PHE A 376 2.22 24.63 -9.61
N ARG A 377 3.49 24.82 -9.85
CA ARG A 377 4.20 26.08 -9.72
C ARG A 377 4.90 26.35 -11.04
N LEU A 378 4.47 27.39 -11.74
CA LEU A 378 4.95 27.77 -13.06
C LEU A 378 5.65 29.12 -12.99
N GLU A 379 6.96 29.13 -13.21
CA GLU A 379 7.80 30.32 -13.31
C GLU A 379 8.01 30.61 -14.79
N LEU A 380 7.72 31.87 -15.24
CA LEU A 380 7.81 32.21 -16.64
C LEU A 380 7.96 33.75 -16.84
N PRO A 381 8.45 34.19 -18.02
CA PRO A 381 8.46 35.61 -18.36
C PRO A 381 7.05 36.21 -18.42
N ALA A 382 6.89 37.46 -17.93
CA ALA A 382 5.60 38.15 -17.88
C ALA A 382 4.88 38.21 -19.24
N SER A 383 5.63 38.27 -20.34
CA SER A 383 5.09 38.24 -21.71
C SER A 383 4.37 36.94 -22.08
N CYS A 384 4.66 35.83 -21.37
CA CYS A 384 4.07 34.53 -21.64
C CYS A 384 2.88 34.20 -20.72
N LEU A 385 2.58 35.03 -19.71
CA LEU A 385 1.54 34.79 -18.72
C LEU A 385 0.16 34.53 -19.33
N GLY A 386 -0.27 35.37 -20.28
CA GLY A 386 -1.58 35.21 -20.91
C GLY A 386 -1.77 33.89 -21.64
N ARG A 387 -0.70 33.35 -22.27
CA ARG A 387 -0.71 32.04 -22.89
C ARG A 387 -0.84 30.95 -21.83
N ALA A 388 0.00 30.98 -20.81
CA ALA A 388 -0.02 29.99 -19.74
C ALA A 388 -1.38 29.89 -19.04
N MET A 389 -2.00 31.05 -18.75
CA MET A 389 -3.35 31.08 -18.16
C MET A 389 -4.40 30.48 -19.11
N GLY A 390 -4.31 30.74 -20.42
CA GLY A 390 -5.20 30.14 -21.42
C GLY A 390 -5.02 28.64 -21.54
N ASP A 391 -3.77 28.17 -21.58
CA ASP A 391 -3.45 26.75 -21.65
C ASP A 391 -3.98 26.00 -20.42
N ILE A 392 -3.74 26.51 -19.19
CA ILE A 392 -4.24 25.90 -17.94
C ILE A 392 -5.77 25.86 -17.91
N GLN A 393 -6.46 26.91 -18.36
CA GLN A 393 -7.93 26.91 -18.44
C GLN A 393 -8.44 25.88 -19.44
N GLN A 394 -7.78 25.74 -20.59
CA GLN A 394 -8.14 24.75 -21.59
C GLN A 394 -7.97 23.31 -21.08
N MET A 395 -6.99 23.07 -20.22
CA MET A 395 -6.77 21.79 -19.52
C MET A 395 -7.79 21.52 -18.40
N GLY A 396 -8.72 22.45 -18.13
CA GLY A 396 -9.66 22.35 -17.00
C GLY A 396 -9.04 22.71 -15.65
N GLY A 397 -7.84 23.28 -15.64
CA GLY A 397 -7.12 23.67 -14.43
C GLY A 397 -7.64 24.96 -13.80
N ARG A 398 -7.17 25.24 -12.60
CA ARG A 398 -7.43 26.45 -11.81
C ARG A 398 -6.11 27.06 -11.41
N PHE A 399 -6.04 28.39 -11.34
CA PHE A 399 -4.84 29.09 -10.91
C PHE A 399 -5.19 30.23 -9.95
N ASP A 400 -4.23 30.53 -9.09
CA ASP A 400 -4.28 31.66 -8.16
C ASP A 400 -3.81 32.95 -8.84
N PRO A 401 -4.04 34.13 -8.24
CA PRO A 401 -3.50 35.38 -8.76
C PRO A 401 -1.98 35.31 -8.95
N ALA A 402 -1.51 35.68 -10.14
CA ALA A 402 -0.10 35.61 -10.47
C ALA A 402 0.74 36.59 -9.65
N GLU A 403 1.87 36.15 -9.12
CA GLU A 403 2.84 36.98 -8.42
C GLU A 403 3.91 37.46 -9.41
N THR A 404 4.11 38.79 -9.49
CA THR A 404 5.07 39.37 -10.43
C THR A 404 6.32 39.84 -9.68
N ALA A 405 7.49 39.42 -10.13
CA ALA A 405 8.79 39.83 -9.62
C ALA A 405 9.67 40.33 -10.77
N GLY A 406 9.57 41.64 -11.09
CA GLY A 406 10.28 42.22 -12.24
C GLY A 406 9.73 41.75 -13.58
N ASP A 407 10.57 41.10 -14.40
CA ASP A 407 10.22 40.51 -15.72
C ASP A 407 9.74 39.07 -15.63
N GLU A 408 9.78 38.46 -14.45
CA GLU A 408 9.35 37.09 -14.19
C GLU A 408 8.03 37.07 -13.41
N VAL A 409 7.23 36.05 -13.68
CA VAL A 409 5.93 35.81 -13.03
C VAL A 409 5.88 34.39 -12.51
N LEU A 410 5.35 34.27 -11.30
CA LEU A 410 5.00 33.01 -10.68
C LEU A 410 3.49 32.80 -10.77
N LEU A 411 3.07 31.74 -11.43
CA LEU A 411 1.69 31.27 -11.48
C LEU A 411 1.57 29.94 -10.72
N THR A 412 0.73 29.92 -9.70
CA THR A 412 0.41 28.71 -8.92
C THR A 412 -1.02 28.27 -9.18
N GLY A 413 -1.31 27.00 -8.95
CA GLY A 413 -2.65 26.48 -9.13
C GLY A 413 -2.70 24.95 -9.15
N SER A 414 -3.79 24.42 -9.68
CA SER A 414 -3.97 22.98 -9.84
C SER A 414 -4.63 22.64 -11.17
N ALA A 415 -4.24 21.49 -11.74
CA ALA A 415 -4.81 21.01 -12.99
C ALA A 415 -4.75 19.47 -13.08
N PRO A 416 -5.61 18.83 -13.92
CA PRO A 416 -5.56 17.40 -14.20
C PRO A 416 -4.18 16.98 -14.72
N VAL A 417 -3.69 15.82 -14.27
CA VAL A 417 -2.41 15.27 -14.73
C VAL A 417 -2.40 15.08 -16.24
N ALA A 418 -3.51 14.66 -16.83
CA ALA A 418 -3.66 14.45 -18.27
C ALA A 418 -3.25 15.69 -19.10
N GLY A 419 -3.59 16.89 -18.63
CA GLY A 419 -3.22 18.14 -19.30
C GLY A 419 -1.77 18.57 -19.06
N LEU A 420 -1.20 18.23 -17.89
CA LEU A 420 0.15 18.68 -17.50
C LEU A 420 1.27 17.70 -17.89
N ALA A 421 0.96 16.47 -18.33
CA ALA A 421 1.94 15.41 -18.56
C ALA A 421 3.08 15.87 -19.51
N ASP A 422 2.77 16.53 -20.61
CA ASP A 422 3.76 17.03 -21.58
C ASP A 422 3.96 18.55 -21.53
N TYR A 423 3.22 19.25 -20.68
CA TYR A 423 3.19 20.70 -20.66
C TYR A 423 4.53 21.35 -20.28
N ALA A 424 5.35 20.67 -19.50
CA ALA A 424 6.71 21.16 -19.19
C ALA A 424 7.55 21.38 -20.45
N ARG A 425 7.41 20.50 -21.46
CA ARG A 425 8.08 20.61 -22.76
C ARG A 425 7.54 21.80 -23.57
N GLU A 426 6.23 22.00 -23.55
CA GLU A 426 5.60 23.14 -24.22
C GLU A 426 6.02 24.46 -23.57
N VAL A 427 6.02 24.52 -22.23
CA VAL A 427 6.53 25.69 -21.48
C VAL A 427 7.95 26.02 -21.88
N ALA A 428 8.85 25.04 -21.89
CA ALA A 428 10.23 25.25 -22.32
C ALA A 428 10.32 25.78 -23.76
N ALA A 429 9.49 25.28 -24.67
CA ALA A 429 9.47 25.68 -26.07
C ALA A 429 9.04 27.15 -26.25
N TYR A 430 7.88 27.57 -25.72
CA TYR A 430 7.38 28.93 -25.95
C TYR A 430 8.08 30.00 -25.08
N THR A 431 8.71 29.59 -23.97
CA THR A 431 9.52 30.51 -23.14
C THR A 431 10.98 30.52 -23.53
N GLN A 432 11.39 29.78 -24.57
CA GLN A 432 12.79 29.65 -25.02
C GLN A 432 13.71 29.13 -23.90
N GLY A 433 13.20 28.17 -23.10
CA GLY A 433 13.94 27.54 -22.00
C GLY A 433 13.98 28.35 -20.69
N ARG A 434 13.33 29.51 -20.63
CA ARG A 434 13.28 30.33 -19.41
C ARG A 434 12.15 29.94 -18.46
N GLY A 435 11.11 29.25 -18.95
CA GLY A 435 10.01 28.78 -18.13
C GLY A 435 10.36 27.51 -17.37
N ARG A 436 9.83 27.38 -16.16
CA ARG A 436 10.01 26.21 -15.30
C ARG A 436 8.69 25.79 -14.69
N LEU A 437 8.29 24.55 -14.94
CA LEU A 437 7.12 23.92 -14.35
C LEU A 437 7.54 22.92 -13.29
N LEU A 438 7.00 23.06 -12.09
CA LEU A 438 7.13 22.11 -11.00
C LEU A 438 5.73 21.62 -10.64
N CYS A 439 5.56 20.31 -10.55
CA CYS A 439 4.30 19.66 -10.20
C CYS A 439 4.46 18.78 -8.98
N SER A 440 3.42 18.74 -8.14
CA SER A 440 3.30 17.81 -7.03
C SER A 440 1.88 17.22 -7.01
N LEU A 441 1.74 15.94 -6.68
CA LEU A 441 0.43 15.30 -6.64
C LEU A 441 -0.43 15.94 -5.53
N ARG A 442 -1.58 16.48 -5.92
CA ARG A 442 -2.59 17.02 -5.01
C ARG A 442 -3.50 15.93 -4.46
N GLY A 443 -3.76 14.90 -5.26
CA GLY A 443 -4.72 13.83 -4.99
C GLY A 443 -5.63 13.58 -6.18
N TYR A 444 -6.80 13.01 -5.93
CA TYR A 444 -7.77 12.62 -6.94
C TYR A 444 -9.04 13.47 -6.85
N ALA A 445 -9.60 13.82 -8.00
CA ALA A 445 -10.87 14.54 -8.10
C ALA A 445 -11.76 13.88 -9.16
N PRO A 446 -13.10 14.12 -9.16
CA PRO A 446 -13.99 13.58 -10.19
C PRO A 446 -13.51 13.97 -11.59
N CYS A 447 -13.47 12.98 -12.49
CA CYS A 447 -13.07 13.17 -13.88
C CYS A 447 -14.06 14.10 -14.58
N ALA A 448 -13.53 15.12 -15.26
CA ALA A 448 -14.34 16.13 -15.92
C ALA A 448 -15.08 15.56 -17.15
N ASP A 449 -14.48 14.60 -17.85
CA ASP A 449 -15.05 13.95 -19.05
C ASP A 449 -15.01 12.42 -18.89
N GLN A 450 -15.77 11.95 -17.90
CA GLN A 450 -15.87 10.51 -17.59
C GLN A 450 -16.31 9.71 -18.81
N ASP A 451 -17.28 10.20 -19.59
CA ASP A 451 -17.84 9.46 -20.72
C ASP A 451 -16.81 9.24 -21.84
N ALA A 452 -15.97 10.23 -22.12
CA ALA A 452 -14.88 10.07 -23.10
C ALA A 452 -13.84 9.04 -22.63
N VAL A 453 -13.50 9.02 -21.34
CA VAL A 453 -12.58 8.03 -20.77
C VAL A 453 -13.18 6.63 -20.88
N LEU A 454 -14.43 6.44 -20.48
CA LEU A 454 -15.12 5.14 -20.55
C LEU A 454 -15.16 4.60 -21.99
N ALA A 455 -15.45 5.47 -22.97
CA ALA A 455 -15.44 5.09 -24.38
C ALA A 455 -14.05 4.66 -24.89
N SER A 456 -12.97 5.12 -24.27
CA SER A 456 -11.60 4.80 -24.66
C SER A 456 -11.04 3.53 -24.01
N VAL A 457 -11.55 3.13 -22.83
CA VAL A 457 -11.00 2.02 -22.04
C VAL A 457 -11.61 0.67 -22.41
N ASP A 458 -12.85 0.62 -22.92
CA ASP A 458 -13.56 -0.60 -23.34
C ASP A 458 -13.53 -1.74 -22.30
N TYR A 459 -13.82 -1.42 -21.02
CA TYR A 459 -13.82 -2.38 -19.92
C TYR A 459 -15.22 -2.93 -19.66
N ASP A 460 -15.37 -4.25 -19.69
CA ASP A 460 -16.62 -4.94 -19.32
C ASP A 460 -16.45 -5.63 -17.94
N PRO A 461 -17.10 -5.11 -16.88
CA PRO A 461 -17.00 -5.69 -15.54
C PRO A 461 -17.63 -7.08 -15.41
N THR A 462 -18.51 -7.48 -16.35
CA THR A 462 -19.15 -8.81 -16.36
C THR A 462 -18.28 -9.87 -17.02
N ALA A 463 -17.38 -9.46 -17.91
CA ALA A 463 -16.41 -10.33 -18.57
C ALA A 463 -15.15 -10.58 -17.74
N ASP A 464 -14.96 -9.84 -16.64
CA ASP A 464 -13.82 -9.98 -15.73
C ASP A 464 -14.03 -11.18 -14.77
N LEU A 465 -13.55 -12.35 -15.19
CA LEU A 465 -13.71 -13.59 -14.42
C LEU A 465 -12.92 -13.60 -13.10
N ASP A 466 -11.83 -12.85 -13.01
CA ASP A 466 -11.01 -12.75 -11.81
C ASP A 466 -11.67 -11.92 -10.71
N ASN A 467 -12.59 -11.03 -11.12
CA ASN A 467 -13.36 -10.14 -10.26
C ASN A 467 -14.86 -10.30 -10.51
N SER A 468 -15.36 -11.53 -10.62
CA SER A 468 -16.76 -11.82 -10.93
C SER A 468 -17.71 -11.19 -9.90
N PRO A 469 -18.74 -10.43 -10.33
CA PRO A 469 -19.79 -9.92 -9.47
C PRO A 469 -20.84 -10.96 -9.10
N ASP A 470 -20.87 -12.09 -9.81
CA ASP A 470 -21.86 -13.13 -9.65
C ASP A 470 -21.59 -13.98 -8.41
N SER A 471 -22.64 -14.53 -7.82
CA SER A 471 -22.56 -15.41 -6.67
C SER A 471 -22.81 -16.87 -7.04
N VAL A 472 -22.36 -17.79 -6.18
CA VAL A 472 -22.56 -19.23 -6.38
C VAL A 472 -23.51 -19.73 -5.30
N PHE A 473 -24.66 -20.26 -5.73
CA PHE A 473 -25.67 -20.86 -4.84
C PHE A 473 -25.77 -22.36 -5.09
N CYS A 474 -26.18 -23.13 -4.07
CA CYS A 474 -26.45 -24.54 -4.22
C CYS A 474 -27.88 -24.76 -4.71
N SER A 475 -28.07 -25.44 -5.83
CA SER A 475 -29.37 -25.87 -6.32
C SER A 475 -29.32 -27.33 -6.72
N HIS A 476 -30.20 -28.15 -6.13
CA HIS A 476 -30.25 -29.61 -6.41
C HIS A 476 -28.90 -30.34 -6.25
N GLY A 477 -28.06 -29.87 -5.33
CA GLY A 477 -26.74 -30.46 -5.07
C GLY A 477 -25.65 -30.08 -6.07
N ALA A 478 -25.87 -29.07 -6.89
CA ALA A 478 -24.86 -28.49 -7.76
C ALA A 478 -24.69 -26.99 -7.49
N GLY A 479 -23.46 -26.48 -7.62
CA GLY A 479 -23.23 -25.04 -7.61
C GLY A 479 -23.80 -24.40 -8.87
N VAL A 480 -24.61 -23.37 -8.71
CA VAL A 480 -25.22 -22.60 -9.79
C VAL A 480 -24.77 -21.16 -9.67
N ILE A 481 -24.23 -20.61 -10.76
CA ILE A 481 -23.87 -19.19 -10.84
C ILE A 481 -25.17 -18.38 -10.95
N VAL A 482 -25.32 -17.39 -10.08
CA VAL A 482 -26.44 -16.45 -10.04
C VAL A 482 -25.89 -15.08 -10.40
N PRO A 483 -26.40 -14.43 -11.46
CA PRO A 483 -26.00 -13.10 -11.88
C PRO A 483 -26.16 -12.07 -10.74
N TRP A 484 -25.31 -11.09 -10.73
CA TRP A 484 -25.18 -10.08 -9.66
C TRP A 484 -26.51 -9.36 -9.37
N ASP A 485 -27.33 -9.10 -10.35
CA ASP A 485 -28.65 -8.44 -10.23
C ASP A 485 -29.74 -9.34 -9.61
N GLU A 486 -29.59 -10.66 -9.69
CA GLU A 486 -30.49 -11.63 -9.05
C GLU A 486 -30.04 -12.01 -7.63
N VAL A 487 -28.80 -11.73 -7.23
CA VAL A 487 -28.24 -12.11 -5.92
C VAL A 487 -29.07 -11.56 -4.75
N PRO A 488 -29.53 -10.28 -4.74
CA PRO A 488 -30.32 -9.75 -3.63
C PRO A 488 -31.62 -10.50 -3.38
N ALA A 489 -32.29 -10.97 -4.46
CA ALA A 489 -33.55 -11.71 -4.36
C ALA A 489 -33.37 -13.15 -3.82
N ARG A 490 -32.14 -13.69 -3.90
CA ARG A 490 -31.80 -15.05 -3.45
C ARG A 490 -30.99 -15.08 -2.16
N ALA A 491 -30.71 -13.94 -1.55
CA ALA A 491 -29.91 -13.85 -0.34
C ALA A 491 -30.53 -14.62 0.83
N HIS A 492 -29.71 -15.45 1.49
CA HIS A 492 -30.14 -16.28 2.63
C HIS A 492 -30.11 -15.54 3.98
N VAL A 493 -29.54 -14.35 4.02
CA VAL A 493 -29.36 -13.52 5.21
C VAL A 493 -29.93 -12.15 4.91
N SER A 494 -30.51 -11.52 5.91
CA SER A 494 -30.89 -10.11 5.84
C SER A 494 -29.93 -9.29 6.67
N SER A 495 -29.40 -8.23 6.09
CA SER A 495 -28.54 -7.27 6.81
C SER A 495 -29.34 -6.35 7.74
N GLY A 496 -30.65 -6.17 7.44
CA GLY A 496 -31.50 -5.18 8.10
C GLY A 496 -31.16 -3.74 7.69
N LEU A 497 -30.30 -3.54 6.68
CA LEU A 497 -30.01 -2.22 6.13
C LEU A 497 -31.25 -1.71 5.35
N ASP A 498 -31.64 -0.47 5.62
CA ASP A 498 -32.69 0.24 4.88
C ASP A 498 -32.02 1.45 4.19
N LEU A 499 -31.63 1.26 2.94
CA LEU A 499 -30.94 2.27 2.11
C LEU A 499 -31.90 3.08 1.25
N GLY A 500 -33.19 3.10 1.61
CA GLY A 500 -34.21 3.88 0.89
C GLY A 500 -34.08 5.39 1.12
N PRO A 501 -34.54 6.23 0.17
CA PRO A 501 -34.31 7.68 0.16
C PRO A 501 -35.02 8.48 1.25
N GLU A 502 -35.71 7.87 2.21
CA GLU A 502 -36.61 8.58 3.16
C GLU A 502 -36.35 8.33 4.67
N LYS A 503 -35.15 7.92 5.10
CA LYS A 503 -34.90 7.75 6.54
C LYS A 503 -33.55 8.24 7.04
N GLU A 504 -33.31 9.54 6.91
CA GLU A 504 -32.21 10.23 7.62
C GLU A 504 -32.46 10.48 9.13
N GLU A 505 -33.57 10.00 9.72
CA GLU A 505 -33.98 10.40 11.07
C GLU A 505 -34.00 9.32 12.16
N LEU A 506 -33.31 8.19 12.04
CA LEU A 506 -33.31 7.15 13.10
C LEU A 506 -31.92 6.56 13.46
N ALA A 507 -30.90 7.38 13.53
CA ALA A 507 -29.65 7.02 14.22
C ALA A 507 -29.79 7.18 15.72
N GLY A 508 -30.56 6.32 16.37
CA GLY A 508 -30.80 6.44 17.83
C GLY A 508 -31.73 5.43 18.47
N ARG A 509 -31.81 4.19 17.97
CA ARG A 509 -32.54 3.15 18.70
C ARG A 509 -31.76 1.84 18.71
N SER A 510 -31.33 1.45 19.90
CA SER A 510 -30.83 0.11 20.20
C SER A 510 -31.86 -0.94 19.80
N ASP A 511 -31.52 -1.80 18.87
CA ASP A 511 -32.40 -2.84 18.34
C ASP A 511 -32.44 -4.04 19.29
N THR A 512 -33.55 -4.15 20.01
CA THR A 512 -33.95 -5.42 20.65
C THR A 512 -34.62 -6.29 19.59
N ARG A 513 -33.86 -7.17 18.95
CA ARG A 513 -34.39 -8.17 18.00
C ARG A 513 -35.39 -9.09 18.70
N ARG A 514 -36.53 -9.33 18.07
CA ARG A 514 -37.60 -10.19 18.59
C ARG A 514 -37.18 -11.67 18.49
N ALA A 515 -37.53 -12.45 19.51
CA ALA A 515 -37.30 -13.90 19.58
C ALA A 515 -37.82 -14.68 18.34
N SER A 516 -38.79 -14.10 17.59
CA SER A 516 -39.31 -14.68 16.36
C SER A 516 -38.33 -14.76 15.21
N ASP A 517 -37.32 -13.83 15.13
CA ASP A 517 -36.34 -13.81 14.05
C ASP A 517 -35.23 -14.86 14.28
N TYR A 518 -34.97 -15.16 15.57
CA TYR A 518 -34.05 -16.24 15.95
C TYR A 518 -34.63 -17.63 15.65
N ALA A 519 -35.94 -17.80 15.81
CA ALA A 519 -36.64 -19.05 15.47
C ALA A 519 -36.63 -19.33 13.94
N ARG A 520 -36.85 -18.28 13.10
CA ARG A 520 -36.79 -18.41 11.64
C ARG A 520 -35.40 -18.80 11.14
N THR A 521 -34.36 -18.21 11.68
CA THR A 521 -32.96 -18.52 11.32
C THR A 521 -32.62 -19.98 11.64
N ASN A 522 -33.05 -20.49 12.80
CA ASN A 522 -32.85 -21.88 13.20
C ASN A 522 -33.66 -22.88 12.34
N GLU A 523 -34.83 -22.51 11.86
CA GLU A 523 -35.64 -23.36 10.98
C GLU A 523 -35.00 -23.45 9.58
N GLN A 524 -34.48 -22.34 9.04
CA GLN A 524 -33.74 -22.34 7.79
C GLN A 524 -32.47 -23.18 7.87
N ASP A 525 -31.71 -23.12 8.97
CA ASP A 525 -30.54 -23.98 9.19
C ASP A 525 -30.89 -25.46 9.24
N LYS A 526 -32.00 -25.81 9.87
CA LYS A 526 -32.50 -27.19 9.89
C LYS A 526 -32.94 -27.67 8.52
N GLU A 527 -33.57 -26.78 7.75
CA GLU A 527 -34.03 -27.08 6.41
C GLU A 527 -32.85 -27.28 5.43
N GLN A 528 -31.84 -26.42 5.50
CA GLN A 528 -30.60 -26.61 4.76
C GLN A 528 -29.85 -27.88 5.16
N GLN A 529 -29.77 -28.20 6.45
CA GLN A 529 -29.18 -29.43 6.93
C GLN A 529 -29.95 -30.66 6.44
N ALA A 530 -31.28 -30.59 6.41
CA ALA A 530 -32.13 -31.67 5.89
C ALA A 530 -31.94 -31.85 4.37
N ILE A 531 -31.79 -30.77 3.60
CA ILE A 531 -31.49 -30.80 2.17
C ILE A 531 -30.11 -31.46 1.94
N PHE A 532 -29.10 -31.09 2.71
CA PHE A 532 -27.77 -31.69 2.62
C PHE A 532 -27.74 -33.18 2.97
N GLU A 533 -28.42 -33.55 4.06
CA GLU A 533 -28.51 -34.98 4.46
C GLU A 533 -29.29 -35.81 3.43
N ARG A 534 -30.28 -35.22 2.78
CA ARG A 534 -31.08 -35.87 1.72
C ARG A 534 -30.28 -36.05 0.43
N THR A 535 -29.35 -35.14 0.13
CA THR A 535 -28.56 -35.15 -1.11
C THR A 535 -27.30 -36.00 -1.00
N TYR A 536 -26.66 -36.01 0.16
CA TYR A 536 -25.34 -36.64 0.39
C TYR A 536 -25.35 -37.76 1.43
N GLY A 537 -26.50 -38.07 2.01
CA GLY A 537 -26.64 -39.06 3.08
C GLY A 537 -26.21 -38.59 4.47
N PRO A 538 -26.50 -39.37 5.53
CA PRO A 538 -26.24 -38.93 6.90
C PRO A 538 -24.74 -38.78 7.17
N VAL A 539 -24.35 -37.60 7.66
CA VAL A 539 -22.97 -37.27 8.00
C VAL A 539 -22.52 -38.07 9.23
N LYS A 540 -21.64 -39.04 9.05
CA LYS A 540 -21.03 -39.76 10.18
C LYS A 540 -20.20 -38.78 11.01
N ARG A 541 -20.69 -38.41 12.21
CA ARG A 541 -19.91 -37.65 13.20
C ARG A 541 -18.66 -38.49 13.55
N ARG A 542 -17.48 -38.03 13.20
CA ARG A 542 -16.25 -38.45 13.87
C ARG A 542 -16.27 -37.79 15.25
N LEU A 543 -16.50 -38.65 16.28
CA LEU A 543 -16.24 -38.24 17.66
C LEU A 543 -14.77 -37.81 17.76
N PRO A 544 -14.44 -36.73 18.49
CA PRO A 544 -13.04 -36.37 18.73
C PRO A 544 -12.37 -37.58 19.38
N MET A 545 -11.36 -38.15 18.72
CA MET A 545 -10.51 -39.17 19.32
C MET A 545 -9.81 -38.53 20.53
N ALA A 546 -10.00 -39.15 21.68
CA ALA A 546 -9.22 -38.83 22.87
C ALA A 546 -7.72 -38.93 22.53
N PRO A 547 -6.89 -37.99 23.02
CA PRO A 547 -5.46 -38.09 22.77
C PRO A 547 -4.90 -39.38 23.31
N PRO A 548 -4.01 -40.07 22.58
CA PRO A 548 -3.41 -41.33 23.04
C PRO A 548 -2.64 -41.08 24.34
N PRO A 549 -2.66 -42.06 25.29
CA PRO A 549 -1.93 -41.92 26.54
C PRO A 549 -0.42 -41.79 26.24
N ARG A 550 0.24 -40.85 26.89
CA ARG A 550 1.70 -40.67 26.82
C ARG A 550 2.39 -41.96 27.25
N PRO A 551 3.31 -42.55 26.45
CA PRO A 551 4.11 -43.70 26.89
C PRO A 551 5.07 -43.28 28.00
N ALA A 552 5.12 -44.08 29.04
CA ALA A 552 6.08 -43.97 30.12
C ALA A 552 7.51 -44.12 29.58
N ARG A 553 8.40 -43.24 30.03
CA ARG A 553 9.85 -43.34 29.79
C ARG A 553 10.35 -44.71 30.32
N SER A 554 10.87 -45.54 29.43
CA SER A 554 11.79 -46.61 29.78
C SER A 554 13.14 -46.34 29.11
N GLU A 555 14.17 -46.22 29.93
CA GLU A 555 15.57 -46.24 29.53
C GLU A 555 15.91 -47.61 28.92
N GLY A 556 16.55 -47.60 27.75
CA GLY A 556 17.02 -48.86 27.16
C GLY A 556 17.51 -48.66 25.72
N THR A 557 18.81 -48.50 25.64
CA THR A 557 19.63 -48.47 24.43
C THR A 557 19.43 -49.72 23.56
N GLN A 558 18.91 -49.55 22.33
CA GLN A 558 19.23 -50.48 21.23
C GLN A 558 19.11 -49.78 19.87
N ARG A 559 20.24 -49.73 19.15
CA ARG A 559 20.34 -49.32 17.74
C ARG A 559 19.49 -50.28 16.90
N ARG A 560 18.46 -49.76 16.24
CA ARG A 560 17.76 -50.43 15.15
C ARG A 560 18.31 -49.96 13.82
N THR A 561 18.89 -50.90 13.07
CA THR A 561 19.24 -50.76 11.65
C THR A 561 18.00 -50.49 10.81
N VAL A 562 18.09 -49.44 9.97
CA VAL A 562 17.07 -49.06 8.99
C VAL A 562 17.15 -50.05 7.81
N PRO A 563 16.05 -50.68 7.35
CA PRO A 563 16.06 -51.45 6.12
C PRO A 563 16.20 -50.55 4.90
N PRO A 564 16.78 -51.02 3.78
CA PRO A 564 17.02 -50.24 2.59
C PRO A 564 15.70 -49.81 1.92
N ARG A 565 15.62 -48.54 1.53
CA ARG A 565 14.55 -47.96 0.73
C ARG A 565 14.43 -48.73 -0.59
N ARG A 566 13.23 -49.21 -0.91
CA ARG A 566 12.89 -49.70 -2.25
C ARG A 566 12.76 -48.50 -3.17
N GLU A 567 13.56 -48.43 -4.23
CA GLU A 567 13.39 -47.52 -5.33
C GLU A 567 12.15 -47.91 -6.13
N GLY A 568 11.11 -47.10 -6.04
CA GLY A 568 9.93 -47.11 -6.90
C GLY A 568 9.68 -45.66 -7.38
N PRO A 569 8.98 -45.45 -8.50
CA PRO A 569 8.71 -44.12 -8.97
C PRO A 569 7.95 -43.32 -7.91
N GLU A 570 8.49 -42.16 -7.52
CA GLU A 570 7.82 -41.23 -6.62
C GLU A 570 6.65 -40.57 -7.38
N TYR A 571 5.44 -40.81 -6.92
CA TYR A 571 4.24 -40.11 -7.41
C TYR A 571 4.00 -38.90 -6.50
N LEU A 572 4.15 -37.70 -7.04
CA LEU A 572 3.67 -36.48 -6.41
C LEU A 572 2.14 -36.42 -6.61
N LEU A 573 1.37 -36.72 -5.58
CA LEU A 573 -0.06 -36.45 -5.55
C LEU A 573 -0.24 -34.94 -5.35
N VAL A 574 -0.44 -34.22 -6.43
CA VAL A 574 -0.82 -32.81 -6.39
C VAL A 574 -2.34 -32.77 -6.29
N ASP A 575 -2.85 -32.31 -5.15
CA ASP A 575 -4.27 -32.01 -5.00
C ASP A 575 -4.59 -30.80 -5.91
N GLY A 576 -5.38 -31.06 -6.96
CA GLY A 576 -5.72 -30.07 -7.98
C GLY A 576 -6.51 -28.86 -7.48
N TYR A 577 -6.89 -28.83 -6.20
CA TYR A 577 -7.56 -27.69 -5.56
C TYR A 577 -6.60 -26.64 -4.95
N ASN A 578 -5.32 -26.97 -4.79
CA ASN A 578 -4.31 -26.05 -4.25
C ASN A 578 -3.38 -25.48 -5.33
N ILE A 579 -3.67 -25.67 -6.61
CA ILE A 579 -2.99 -25.00 -7.71
C ILE A 579 -3.95 -23.95 -8.30
N ILE A 580 -4.33 -23.00 -7.50
CA ILE A 580 -4.83 -21.69 -7.97
C ILE A 580 -4.22 -20.65 -7.02
N PHE A 581 -3.02 -20.20 -7.43
CA PHE A 581 -2.31 -18.93 -7.23
C PHE A 581 -2.50 -18.18 -5.92
#